data_b668491bf915e9220beb9b93ae5d4982
#
_entry.id   b668491bf915e9220beb9b93ae5d4982
#
_cell.length_a   1.000
_cell.length_b   1.000
_cell.length_c   1.000
_cell.angle_alpha   90.00
_cell.angle_beta   90.00
_cell.angle_gamma   90.00
#
_symmetry.space_group_name_H-M   'P 1'
#
loop_
_entity.id
_entity.type
_entity.pdbx_description
1 polymer ?
#
loop_
_entity_poly.entity_id
_entity_poly.type
_entity_poly.pdbx_seq_one_letter_code
_entity_poly.pdbx_strand_id
1 'polypeptide(L)'
;MKRHEDSVPPRSLSPLELERFKREGLLTDFQLYSAKRAGPIRAALQDVVSSPSTAACHQVLPLEDRLVYDRHLDRRLVYELCTLPQIIRPLTQILGDDVMLFRSQFFAKPPHGPEIPWHQESYFWQVEKGWVTMWLAIDEATSQNGALRVVAGSHSDKREHLPLPPNSDYWSTFTLAAIPRESDRIVDCSMPAGHFMLFDDLLHNSPANATALPRLSFTARYARPDLSRVHDRADFPGQGCVMVSGHQRESGLRFFTPPDSGPGLAGLS
;
A
#
# COMPACT_ATOMS: atom_id res chain seq x y z
N MET A 1 33.88 0.15 7.18
CA MET A 1 32.44 0.37 6.92
C MET A 1 32.24 0.26 5.42
N LYS A 2 31.94 -0.93 4.90
CA LYS A 2 31.64 -1.15 3.47
C LYS A 2 30.28 -0.47 3.21
N ARG A 3 30.26 0.59 2.39
CA ARG A 3 28.99 1.09 1.82
C ARG A 3 28.39 -0.06 1.03
N HIS A 4 27.16 -0.44 1.34
CA HIS A 4 26.42 -1.39 0.52
C HIS A 4 26.20 -0.71 -0.84
N GLU A 5 26.94 -1.14 -1.87
CA GLU A 5 26.89 -0.62 -3.25
C GLU A 5 25.50 -0.79 -3.89
N ASP A 6 24.58 -1.54 -3.26
CA ASP A 6 23.25 -1.86 -3.74
C ASP A 6 22.12 -1.07 -3.05
N SER A 7 22.44 -0.06 -2.21
CA SER A 7 21.40 0.74 -1.54
C SER A 7 20.94 1.90 -2.43
N VAL A 8 19.64 1.97 -2.67
CA VAL A 8 19.01 3.13 -3.32
C VAL A 8 19.02 4.29 -2.32
N PRO A 9 19.59 5.46 -2.67
CA PRO A 9 19.59 6.60 -1.74
C PRO A 9 18.17 7.17 -1.57
N PRO A 10 17.79 7.58 -0.34
CA PRO A 10 16.54 8.30 -0.15
C PRO A 10 16.60 9.67 -0.81
N ARG A 11 15.51 10.08 -1.47
CA ARG A 11 15.39 11.39 -2.08
C ARG A 11 14.32 12.23 -1.42
N SER A 12 14.51 13.54 -1.43
CA SER A 12 13.48 14.51 -1.07
C SER A 12 12.66 14.89 -2.30
N LEU A 13 11.40 15.27 -2.06
CA LEU A 13 10.55 15.86 -3.10
C LEU A 13 10.97 17.30 -3.36
N SER A 14 11.00 17.67 -4.62
CA SER A 14 11.11 19.08 -5.03
C SER A 14 9.79 19.83 -4.79
N PRO A 15 9.82 21.17 -4.72
CA PRO A 15 8.58 21.96 -4.66
C PRO A 15 7.59 21.65 -5.78
N LEU A 16 8.09 21.38 -6.98
CA LEU A 16 7.26 21.03 -8.14
C LEU A 16 6.56 19.68 -7.96
N GLU A 17 7.24 18.68 -7.37
CA GLU A 17 6.62 17.38 -7.06
C GLU A 17 5.57 17.51 -5.97
N LEU A 18 5.79 18.33 -4.95
CA LEU A 18 4.79 18.60 -3.92
C LEU A 18 3.54 19.29 -4.51
N GLU A 19 3.71 20.28 -5.38
CA GLU A 19 2.58 20.90 -6.09
C GLU A 19 1.88 19.91 -7.05
N ARG A 20 2.64 19.05 -7.72
CA ARG A 20 2.08 17.98 -8.54
C ARG A 20 1.25 17.01 -7.69
N PHE A 21 1.76 16.59 -6.54
CA PHE A 21 1.01 15.70 -5.63
C PHE A 21 -0.30 16.34 -5.17
N LYS A 22 -0.28 17.61 -4.77
CA LYS A 22 -1.49 18.34 -4.38
C LYS A 22 -2.53 18.42 -5.51
N ARG A 23 -2.07 18.60 -6.74
CA ARG A 23 -2.96 18.73 -7.92
C ARG A 23 -3.44 17.41 -8.45
N GLU A 24 -2.56 16.42 -8.53
CA GLU A 24 -2.82 15.13 -9.22
C GLU A 24 -3.08 13.98 -8.26
N GLY A 25 -2.70 14.11 -7.00
CA GLY A 25 -2.80 13.05 -5.99
C GLY A 25 -1.85 11.88 -6.23
N LEU A 26 -0.85 12.02 -7.11
CA LEU A 26 0.00 10.92 -7.56
C LEU A 26 1.45 11.36 -7.73
N LEU A 27 2.38 10.55 -7.22
CA LEU A 27 3.79 10.55 -7.59
C LEU A 27 4.25 9.14 -7.91
N THR A 28 4.94 8.97 -9.01
CA THR A 28 5.52 7.71 -9.49
C THR A 28 7.06 7.76 -9.48
N ASP A 29 7.69 6.71 -9.99
CA ASP A 29 9.13 6.64 -10.26
C ASP A 29 10.04 6.67 -9.03
N PHE A 30 9.56 6.12 -7.91
CA PHE A 30 10.40 5.85 -6.76
C PHE A 30 10.98 4.45 -6.85
N GLN A 31 12.27 4.33 -6.62
CA GLN A 31 12.93 3.04 -6.44
C GLN A 31 13.16 2.78 -4.95
N LEU A 32 12.71 1.63 -4.46
CA LEU A 32 12.87 1.22 -3.07
C LEU A 32 14.12 0.37 -2.86
N TYR A 33 14.36 -0.58 -3.77
CA TYR A 33 15.54 -1.44 -3.78
C TYR A 33 15.98 -1.75 -5.21
N SER A 34 17.25 -2.12 -5.37
CA SER A 34 17.82 -2.43 -6.68
C SER A 34 17.25 -3.73 -7.27
N ALA A 35 17.33 -3.88 -8.58
CA ALA A 35 16.93 -5.10 -9.27
C ALA A 35 17.66 -6.35 -8.74
N LYS A 36 18.92 -6.22 -8.29
CA LYS A 36 19.71 -7.30 -7.70
C LYS A 36 19.07 -7.84 -6.41
N ARG A 37 18.44 -6.96 -5.60
CA ARG A 37 17.76 -7.33 -4.36
C ARG A 37 16.32 -7.81 -4.55
N ALA A 38 15.75 -7.61 -5.74
CA ALA A 38 14.34 -7.92 -5.99
C ALA A 38 14.02 -9.41 -5.77
N GLY A 39 14.85 -10.32 -6.27
CA GLY A 39 14.66 -11.76 -6.10
C GLY A 39 14.68 -12.22 -4.63
N PRO A 40 15.75 -11.95 -3.87
CA PRO A 40 15.81 -12.27 -2.44
C PRO A 40 14.66 -11.65 -1.62
N ILE A 41 14.33 -10.38 -1.84
CA ILE A 41 13.22 -9.72 -1.13
C ILE A 41 11.88 -10.36 -1.49
N ARG A 42 11.66 -10.62 -2.77
CA ARG A 42 10.43 -11.29 -3.25
C ARG A 42 10.25 -12.66 -2.61
N ALA A 43 11.30 -13.47 -2.54
CA ALA A 43 11.25 -14.79 -1.91
C ALA A 43 10.90 -14.70 -0.43
N ALA A 44 11.56 -13.80 0.33
CA ALA A 44 11.28 -13.60 1.74
C ALA A 44 9.85 -13.07 2.00
N LEU A 45 9.32 -12.20 1.13
CA LEU A 45 7.93 -11.72 1.23
C LEU A 45 6.91 -12.80 0.84
N GLN A 46 7.28 -13.72 -0.09
CA GLN A 46 6.45 -14.88 -0.40
C GLN A 46 6.30 -15.80 0.83
N ASP A 47 7.36 -16.00 1.60
CA ASP A 47 7.30 -16.77 2.86
C ASP A 47 6.38 -16.10 3.90
N VAL A 48 6.37 -14.76 3.94
CA VAL A 48 5.45 -14.01 4.81
C VAL A 48 3.99 -14.32 4.47
N VAL A 49 3.60 -14.26 3.20
CA VAL A 49 2.20 -14.50 2.79
C VAL A 49 1.83 -15.99 2.76
N SER A 50 2.79 -16.89 2.94
CA SER A 50 2.56 -18.32 3.05
C SER A 50 2.32 -18.79 4.49
N SER A 51 2.45 -17.91 5.48
CA SER A 51 2.24 -18.23 6.91
C SER A 51 1.36 -17.19 7.59
N PRO A 52 0.34 -17.60 8.35
CA PRO A 52 -0.59 -16.67 8.98
C PRO A 52 0.09 -15.78 10.01
N SER A 53 -0.47 -14.60 10.24
CA SER A 53 -0.01 -13.67 11.26
C SER A 53 -0.10 -14.26 12.66
N THR A 54 0.91 -13.98 13.46
CA THR A 54 0.98 -14.31 14.89
C THR A 54 0.60 -13.15 15.81
N ALA A 55 0.33 -11.96 15.24
CA ALA A 55 -0.09 -10.81 16.03
C ALA A 55 -1.38 -11.13 16.82
N ALA A 56 -1.39 -10.78 18.10
CA ALA A 56 -2.54 -11.07 18.96
C ALA A 56 -3.84 -10.42 18.46
N CYS A 57 -3.75 -9.22 17.88
CA CYS A 57 -4.89 -8.51 17.31
C CYS A 57 -5.47 -9.21 16.05
N HIS A 58 -4.71 -10.08 15.38
CA HIS A 58 -5.16 -10.78 14.19
C HIS A 58 -5.83 -12.12 14.47
N GLN A 59 -5.83 -12.60 15.71
CA GLN A 59 -6.40 -13.93 16.01
C GLN A 59 -7.92 -14.01 15.80
N VAL A 60 -8.58 -12.87 15.71
CA VAL A 60 -10.03 -12.76 15.41
C VAL A 60 -10.34 -12.71 13.91
N LEU A 61 -9.31 -12.55 13.05
CA LEU A 61 -9.49 -12.49 11.59
C LEU A 61 -9.59 -13.89 10.98
N PRO A 62 -10.29 -14.05 9.85
CA PRO A 62 -10.21 -15.24 9.01
C PRO A 62 -8.77 -15.59 8.64
N LEU A 63 -8.49 -16.86 8.38
CA LEU A 63 -7.13 -17.34 8.11
C LEU A 63 -6.51 -16.65 6.88
N GLU A 64 -7.28 -16.51 5.81
CA GLU A 64 -6.89 -15.85 4.57
C GLU A 64 -6.48 -14.39 4.80
N ASP A 65 -7.21 -13.67 5.64
CA ASP A 65 -6.91 -12.29 5.99
C ASP A 65 -5.61 -12.19 6.80
N ARG A 66 -5.35 -13.16 7.68
CA ARG A 66 -4.10 -13.23 8.45
C ARG A 66 -2.85 -13.49 7.61
N LEU A 67 -3.01 -13.95 6.38
CA LEU A 67 -1.89 -14.13 5.46
C LEU A 67 -1.43 -12.78 4.85
N VAL A 68 -2.35 -11.86 4.62
CA VAL A 68 -2.11 -10.70 3.77
C VAL A 68 -2.20 -9.35 4.49
N TYR A 69 -3.03 -9.22 5.55
CA TYR A 69 -3.23 -7.93 6.22
C TYR A 69 -2.24 -7.68 7.36
N ASP A 70 -1.82 -6.45 7.48
CA ASP A 70 -1.10 -5.81 8.59
C ASP A 70 0.11 -6.61 9.10
N ARG A 71 0.80 -7.28 8.19
CA ARG A 71 1.97 -8.11 8.48
C ARG A 71 3.16 -7.29 9.00
N HIS A 72 3.07 -5.96 8.96
CA HIS A 72 4.02 -5.07 9.63
C HIS A 72 3.93 -5.14 11.17
N LEU A 73 2.86 -5.71 11.71
CA LEU A 73 2.68 -5.89 13.16
C LEU A 73 3.34 -7.16 13.71
N ASP A 74 3.63 -8.16 12.86
CA ASP A 74 4.19 -9.45 13.28
C ASP A 74 5.45 -9.87 12.53
N ARG A 75 5.84 -9.18 11.47
CA ARG A 75 7.02 -9.48 10.66
C ARG A 75 7.96 -8.28 10.59
N ARG A 76 9.11 -8.40 11.24
CA ARG A 76 10.15 -7.36 11.21
C ARG A 76 10.54 -6.96 9.80
N LEU A 77 10.67 -7.92 8.88
CA LEU A 77 10.95 -7.68 7.47
C LEU A 77 9.96 -6.70 6.85
N VAL A 78 8.64 -6.89 7.10
CA VAL A 78 7.59 -6.04 6.53
C VAL A 78 7.60 -4.66 7.18
N TYR A 79 7.80 -4.60 8.50
CA TYR A 79 7.94 -3.32 9.19
C TYR A 79 9.14 -2.52 8.67
N GLU A 80 10.33 -3.14 8.56
CA GLU A 80 11.52 -2.49 8.02
C GLU A 80 11.31 -2.02 6.57
N LEU A 81 10.60 -2.82 5.74
CA LEU A 81 10.24 -2.42 4.38
C LEU A 81 9.38 -1.14 4.36
N CYS A 82 8.39 -1.05 5.26
CA CYS A 82 7.51 0.11 5.38
C CYS A 82 8.20 1.36 5.94
N THR A 83 9.33 1.21 6.61
CA THR A 83 10.02 2.31 7.32
C THR A 83 11.33 2.74 6.66
N LEU A 84 11.60 2.24 5.45
CA LEU A 84 12.78 2.65 4.71
C LEU A 84 12.80 4.17 4.46
N PRO A 85 13.96 4.83 4.60
CA PRO A 85 14.08 6.27 4.37
C PRO A 85 13.60 6.75 3.00
N GLN A 86 13.62 5.88 1.98
CA GLN A 86 13.10 6.15 0.65
C GLN A 86 11.60 6.42 0.65
N ILE A 87 10.87 5.85 1.61
CA ILE A 87 9.42 6.01 1.79
C ILE A 87 9.16 7.15 2.78
N ILE A 88 9.82 7.12 3.95
CA ILE A 88 9.51 8.04 5.04
C ILE A 88 9.84 9.49 4.68
N ARG A 89 10.95 9.73 3.97
CA ARG A 89 11.35 11.09 3.62
C ARG A 89 10.33 11.83 2.73
N PRO A 90 9.83 11.29 1.61
CA PRO A 90 8.76 11.94 0.86
C PRO A 90 7.44 12.00 1.65
N LEU A 91 7.12 11.02 2.49
CA LEU A 91 5.90 11.04 3.29
C LEU A 91 5.91 12.19 4.31
N THR A 92 7.02 12.43 5.01
CA THR A 92 7.11 13.55 5.96
C THR A 92 6.99 14.91 5.27
N GLN A 93 7.39 15.03 4.01
CA GLN A 93 7.18 16.27 3.24
C GLN A 93 5.70 16.47 2.84
N ILE A 94 4.94 15.40 2.67
CA ILE A 94 3.51 15.45 2.31
C ILE A 94 2.64 15.59 3.56
N LEU A 95 2.88 14.78 4.59
CA LEU A 95 2.02 14.62 5.77
C LEU A 95 2.49 15.46 6.98
N GLY A 96 3.75 15.91 6.99
CA GLY A 96 4.40 16.51 8.17
C GLY A 96 5.25 15.50 8.94
N ASP A 97 5.92 15.95 9.99
CA ASP A 97 6.95 15.18 10.70
C ASP A 97 6.39 13.95 11.43
N ASP A 98 5.16 14.03 11.93
CA ASP A 98 4.51 12.96 12.66
C ASP A 98 3.72 12.07 11.68
N VAL A 99 4.21 10.85 11.44
CA VAL A 99 3.61 9.89 10.51
C VAL A 99 3.43 8.54 11.18
N MET A 100 2.23 7.98 11.07
CA MET A 100 1.92 6.60 11.44
C MET A 100 1.65 5.74 10.23
N LEU A 101 1.99 4.47 10.31
CA LEU A 101 1.53 3.39 9.44
C LEU A 101 0.30 2.77 10.10
N PHE A 102 -0.85 2.80 9.43
CA PHE A 102 -2.10 2.31 10.01
C PHE A 102 -2.66 1.08 9.31
N ARG A 103 -2.15 0.75 8.12
CA ARG A 103 -2.57 -0.42 7.37
C ARG A 103 -1.49 -0.87 6.40
N SER A 104 -1.32 -2.19 6.26
CA SER A 104 -0.57 -2.76 5.15
C SER A 104 -1.27 -3.99 4.59
N GLN A 105 -1.06 -4.27 3.29
CA GLN A 105 -1.74 -5.40 2.64
C GLN A 105 -0.93 -5.91 1.45
N PHE A 106 -0.83 -7.23 1.35
CA PHE A 106 -0.32 -7.91 0.17
C PHE A 106 -1.45 -8.22 -0.80
N PHE A 107 -1.16 -8.06 -2.09
CA PHE A 107 -2.05 -8.44 -3.19
C PHE A 107 -1.34 -9.46 -4.07
N ALA A 108 -1.66 -10.72 -3.88
CA ALA A 108 -1.19 -11.82 -4.71
C ALA A 108 -2.21 -12.11 -5.81
N LYS A 109 -2.10 -11.42 -6.94
CA LYS A 109 -3.00 -11.61 -8.09
C LYS A 109 -2.61 -12.88 -8.82
N PRO A 110 -3.46 -13.94 -8.84
CA PRO A 110 -3.11 -15.21 -9.46
C PRO A 110 -3.02 -15.10 -10.99
N PRO A 111 -2.46 -16.12 -11.69
CA PRO A 111 -2.60 -16.23 -13.13
C PRO A 111 -4.07 -16.16 -13.52
N HIS A 112 -4.38 -15.37 -14.54
CA HIS A 112 -5.75 -15.12 -15.00
C HIS A 112 -6.71 -14.63 -13.90
N GLY A 113 -6.14 -14.00 -12.85
CA GLY A 113 -6.91 -13.48 -11.71
C GLY A 113 -7.79 -12.29 -12.08
N PRO A 114 -8.93 -12.12 -11.40
CA PRO A 114 -9.94 -11.13 -11.75
C PRO A 114 -9.48 -9.70 -11.52
N GLU A 115 -10.22 -8.76 -12.08
CA GLU A 115 -10.05 -7.33 -11.85
C GLU A 115 -10.42 -6.96 -10.41
N ILE A 116 -9.64 -6.03 -9.82
CA ILE A 116 -10.09 -5.21 -8.70
C ILE A 116 -10.78 -3.99 -9.33
N PRO A 117 -12.08 -3.81 -9.11
CA PRO A 117 -12.85 -2.79 -9.81
C PRO A 117 -12.43 -1.38 -9.42
N TRP A 118 -12.85 -0.38 -10.18
CA TRP A 118 -12.61 1.02 -9.86
C TRP A 118 -13.22 1.42 -8.52
N HIS A 119 -12.41 1.97 -7.63
CA HIS A 119 -12.84 2.37 -6.30
C HIS A 119 -11.96 3.49 -5.73
N GLN A 120 -12.47 4.17 -4.72
CA GLN A 120 -11.72 5.04 -3.81
C GLN A 120 -11.72 4.38 -2.43
N GLU A 121 -10.58 4.34 -1.79
CA GLU A 121 -10.41 3.68 -0.48
C GLU A 121 -11.26 4.34 0.60
N SER A 122 -11.42 5.67 0.58
CA SER A 122 -12.23 6.41 1.55
C SER A 122 -13.67 5.96 1.60
N TYR A 123 -14.18 5.37 0.53
CA TYR A 123 -15.53 4.83 0.51
C TYR A 123 -15.70 3.64 1.46
N PHE A 124 -14.69 2.78 1.52
CA PHE A 124 -14.69 1.61 2.39
C PHE A 124 -14.22 1.92 3.81
N TRP A 125 -13.32 2.90 3.96
CA TRP A 125 -12.63 3.16 5.21
C TRP A 125 -13.22 4.31 6.01
N GLN A 126 -14.12 5.11 5.43
CA GLN A 126 -14.73 6.31 6.00
C GLN A 126 -13.72 7.33 6.59
N VAL A 127 -12.48 7.31 6.10
CA VAL A 127 -11.45 8.30 6.39
C VAL A 127 -11.58 9.42 5.38
N GLU A 128 -11.77 10.66 5.84
CA GLU A 128 -12.10 11.73 4.92
C GLU A 128 -10.91 12.27 4.12
N LYS A 129 -9.76 12.48 4.72
CA LYS A 129 -8.50 12.98 4.09
C LYS A 129 -7.31 12.83 5.02
N GLY A 130 -6.10 13.04 4.49
CA GLY A 130 -4.86 13.17 5.29
C GLY A 130 -4.10 11.86 5.45
N TRP A 131 -4.22 10.98 4.48
CA TRP A 131 -3.45 9.75 4.39
C TRP A 131 -2.87 9.57 2.98
N VAL A 132 -1.83 8.77 2.88
CA VAL A 132 -1.14 8.47 1.61
C VAL A 132 -0.93 6.96 1.53
N THR A 133 -1.24 6.40 0.38
CA THR A 133 -0.90 5.01 0.06
C THR A 133 0.43 4.95 -0.68
N MET A 134 1.32 4.10 -0.20
CA MET A 134 2.45 3.56 -0.96
C MET A 134 2.01 2.26 -1.60
N TRP A 135 2.15 2.14 -2.92
CA TRP A 135 1.96 0.89 -3.66
C TRP A 135 3.30 0.44 -4.23
N LEU A 136 3.76 -0.74 -3.86
CA LEU A 136 5.04 -1.34 -4.24
C LEU A 136 4.81 -2.51 -5.20
N ALA A 137 5.48 -2.48 -6.34
CA ALA A 137 5.62 -3.60 -7.24
C ALA A 137 6.69 -4.56 -6.70
N ILE A 138 6.29 -5.64 -6.02
CA ILE A 138 7.22 -6.71 -5.62
C ILE A 138 7.63 -7.51 -6.85
N ASP A 139 6.68 -7.96 -7.66
CA ASP A 139 6.89 -8.39 -9.04
C ASP A 139 6.72 -7.21 -9.98
N GLU A 140 7.38 -7.22 -11.14
CA GLU A 140 7.13 -6.23 -12.19
C GLU A 140 5.63 -6.11 -12.47
N ALA A 141 5.15 -4.88 -12.53
CA ALA A 141 3.75 -4.57 -12.82
C ALA A 141 3.63 -4.00 -14.23
N THR A 142 2.79 -4.63 -15.03
CA THR A 142 2.51 -4.23 -16.43
C THR A 142 1.01 -4.13 -16.66
N SER A 143 0.59 -3.48 -17.73
CA SER A 143 -0.81 -3.43 -18.13
C SER A 143 -1.43 -4.83 -18.34
N GLN A 144 -0.61 -5.83 -18.69
CA GLN A 144 -1.08 -7.19 -18.91
C GLN A 144 -1.28 -8.01 -17.63
N ASN A 145 -0.51 -7.72 -16.55
CA ASN A 145 -0.62 -8.46 -15.30
C ASN A 145 -1.36 -7.69 -14.19
N GLY A 146 -2.07 -6.62 -14.58
CA GLY A 146 -2.92 -5.86 -13.68
C GLY A 146 -2.17 -4.79 -12.87
N ALA A 147 -1.20 -4.07 -13.46
CA ALA A 147 -0.70 -2.83 -12.88
C ALA A 147 -1.85 -1.88 -12.56
N LEU A 148 -1.69 -1.05 -11.53
CA LEU A 148 -2.73 -0.08 -11.17
C LEU A 148 -2.95 0.91 -12.31
N ARG A 149 -4.22 1.29 -12.49
CA ARG A 149 -4.62 2.48 -13.24
C ARG A 149 -5.30 3.44 -12.28
N VAL A 150 -4.99 4.70 -12.38
CA VAL A 150 -5.53 5.73 -11.50
C VAL A 150 -6.13 6.87 -12.31
N VAL A 151 -7.16 7.51 -11.79
CA VAL A 151 -7.69 8.78 -12.33
C VAL A 151 -6.99 9.93 -11.62
N ALA A 152 -6.08 10.59 -12.31
CA ALA A 152 -5.31 11.70 -11.74
C ALA A 152 -6.22 12.86 -11.34
N GLY A 153 -6.03 13.39 -10.12
CA GLY A 153 -6.82 14.48 -9.56
C GLY A 153 -8.14 14.07 -8.91
N SER A 154 -8.54 12.80 -8.99
CA SER A 154 -9.84 12.33 -8.45
C SER A 154 -9.93 12.31 -6.92
N HIS A 155 -8.80 12.46 -6.19
CA HIS A 155 -8.79 12.59 -4.72
C HIS A 155 -9.56 13.82 -4.22
N SER A 156 -9.76 14.83 -5.07
CA SER A 156 -10.56 16.01 -4.76
C SER A 156 -12.07 15.83 -5.04
N ASP A 157 -12.46 14.70 -5.66
CA ASP A 157 -13.81 14.45 -6.17
C ASP A 157 -14.27 13.03 -5.78
N LYS A 158 -15.03 12.95 -4.70
CA LYS A 158 -15.54 11.69 -4.19
C LYS A 158 -16.59 11.12 -5.15
N ARG A 159 -16.34 9.93 -5.68
CA ARG A 159 -17.20 9.25 -6.65
C ARG A 159 -18.25 8.40 -5.96
N GLU A 160 -19.43 8.34 -6.57
CA GLU A 160 -20.46 7.39 -6.17
C GLU A 160 -19.98 5.95 -6.50
N HIS A 161 -20.19 5.04 -5.55
CA HIS A 161 -19.94 3.62 -5.73
C HIS A 161 -21.27 2.87 -5.78
N LEU A 162 -21.48 2.13 -6.84
CA LEU A 162 -22.68 1.36 -7.09
C LEU A 162 -22.44 -0.14 -6.84
N PRO A 163 -23.47 -0.89 -6.42
CA PRO A 163 -23.36 -2.34 -6.27
C PRO A 163 -22.91 -3.01 -7.57
N LEU A 164 -21.95 -3.93 -7.43
CA LEU A 164 -21.56 -4.78 -8.54
C LEU A 164 -22.68 -5.75 -8.89
N PRO A 165 -22.84 -6.10 -10.18
CA PRO A 165 -23.79 -7.12 -10.59
C PRO A 165 -23.54 -8.46 -9.85
N PRO A 166 -24.55 -9.22 -9.48
CA PRO A 166 -24.37 -10.55 -8.93
C PRO A 166 -23.53 -11.43 -9.88
N ASN A 167 -22.62 -12.22 -9.33
CA ASN A 167 -21.71 -13.12 -10.07
C ASN A 167 -20.74 -12.38 -11.01
N SER A 168 -20.41 -11.14 -10.73
CA SER A 168 -19.37 -10.42 -11.46
C SER A 168 -18.01 -11.09 -11.28
N ASP A 169 -17.20 -11.12 -12.33
CA ASP A 169 -15.83 -11.62 -12.30
C ASP A 169 -14.86 -10.53 -11.79
N TYR A 170 -15.13 -10.07 -10.56
CA TYR A 170 -14.25 -9.14 -9.82
C TYR A 170 -13.63 -9.83 -8.62
N TRP A 171 -12.59 -9.23 -8.08
CA TRP A 171 -11.97 -9.70 -6.85
C TRP A 171 -13.02 -9.79 -5.73
N SER A 172 -13.15 -10.96 -5.12
CA SER A 172 -14.30 -11.37 -4.28
C SER A 172 -14.60 -10.49 -3.06
N THR A 173 -13.63 -9.71 -2.59
CA THR A 173 -13.82 -8.79 -1.46
C THR A 173 -14.51 -7.47 -1.87
N PHE A 174 -14.65 -7.20 -3.17
CA PHE A 174 -15.30 -6.00 -3.67
C PHE A 174 -16.75 -6.28 -4.04
N THR A 175 -17.65 -5.51 -3.46
CA THR A 175 -19.09 -5.58 -3.72
C THR A 175 -19.64 -4.31 -4.38
N LEU A 176 -18.80 -3.29 -4.47
CA LEU A 176 -19.14 -1.96 -5.00
C LEU A 176 -18.05 -1.49 -5.94
N ALA A 177 -18.41 -0.71 -6.94
CA ALA A 177 -17.49 -0.06 -7.86
C ALA A 177 -17.95 1.34 -8.23
N ALA A 178 -17.01 2.21 -8.54
CA ALA A 178 -17.27 3.48 -9.20
C ALA A 178 -16.96 3.36 -10.71
N ILE A 179 -17.41 4.32 -11.50
CA ILE A 179 -17.17 4.37 -12.93
C ILE A 179 -16.37 5.64 -13.25
N PRO A 180 -15.21 5.55 -13.92
CA PRO A 180 -14.52 6.70 -14.45
C PRO A 180 -15.42 7.47 -15.45
N ARG A 181 -15.31 8.80 -15.46
CA ARG A 181 -15.98 9.64 -16.45
C ARG A 181 -15.20 9.66 -17.76
N GLU A 182 -15.84 9.93 -18.86
CA GLU A 182 -15.19 10.06 -20.16
C GLU A 182 -14.07 11.14 -20.17
N SER A 183 -14.27 12.20 -19.38
CA SER A 183 -13.28 13.29 -19.25
C SER A 183 -12.12 13.00 -18.32
N ASP A 184 -12.09 11.85 -17.63
CA ASP A 184 -11.07 11.52 -16.66
C ASP A 184 -9.72 11.19 -17.32
N ARG A 185 -8.65 11.73 -16.76
CA ARG A 185 -7.28 11.38 -17.18
C ARG A 185 -6.81 10.13 -16.44
N ILE A 186 -6.94 9.00 -17.10
CA ILE A 186 -6.45 7.71 -16.59
C ILE A 186 -4.94 7.60 -16.85
N VAL A 187 -4.21 7.22 -15.82
CA VAL A 187 -2.76 6.96 -15.85
C VAL A 187 -2.51 5.49 -15.57
N ASP A 188 -1.79 4.82 -16.48
CA ASP A 188 -1.25 3.47 -16.25
C ASP A 188 -0.01 3.58 -15.37
N CYS A 189 0.02 2.81 -14.29
CA CYS A 189 1.09 2.82 -13.30
C CYS A 189 1.99 1.56 -13.43
N SER A 190 2.30 1.17 -14.65
CA SER A 190 3.28 0.11 -14.91
C SER A 190 4.65 0.49 -14.36
N MET A 191 5.33 -0.45 -13.69
CA MET A 191 6.63 -0.17 -13.08
C MET A 191 7.45 -1.45 -12.86
N PRO A 192 8.79 -1.36 -12.86
CA PRO A 192 9.68 -2.48 -12.56
C PRO A 192 9.52 -2.99 -11.12
N ALA A 193 9.93 -4.24 -10.87
CA ALA A 193 10.05 -4.79 -9.52
C ALA A 193 10.94 -3.91 -8.64
N GLY A 194 10.54 -3.69 -7.40
CA GLY A 194 11.25 -2.83 -6.43
C GLY A 194 10.98 -1.34 -6.58
N HIS A 195 10.09 -0.95 -7.48
CA HIS A 195 9.62 0.42 -7.62
C HIS A 195 8.28 0.61 -6.91
N PHE A 196 8.01 1.84 -6.48
CA PHE A 196 6.76 2.20 -5.83
C PHE A 196 6.24 3.56 -6.28
N MET A 197 4.98 3.79 -5.99
CA MET A 197 4.31 5.08 -6.14
C MET A 197 3.65 5.50 -4.83
N LEU A 198 3.43 6.80 -4.68
CA LEU A 198 2.65 7.41 -3.61
C LEU A 198 1.39 8.03 -4.20
N PHE A 199 0.25 7.74 -3.62
CA PHE A 199 -1.01 8.34 -4.05
C PHE A 199 -1.96 8.62 -2.89
N ASP A 200 -2.77 9.65 -3.07
CA ASP A 200 -3.90 10.03 -2.21
C ASP A 200 -5.13 9.17 -2.54
N ASP A 201 -6.28 9.45 -2.02
CA ASP A 201 -7.55 8.76 -2.26
C ASP A 201 -8.04 8.84 -3.72
N LEU A 202 -7.18 8.40 -4.65
CA LEU A 202 -7.51 8.38 -6.07
C LEU A 202 -8.51 7.28 -6.41
N LEU A 203 -9.41 7.57 -7.34
CA LEU A 203 -10.16 6.54 -8.05
C LEU A 203 -9.17 5.67 -8.81
N HIS A 204 -9.11 4.38 -8.48
CA HIS A 204 -8.15 3.45 -9.05
C HIS A 204 -8.73 2.04 -9.22
N ASN A 205 -8.12 1.28 -10.11
CA ASN A 205 -8.41 -0.15 -10.28
C ASN A 205 -7.13 -0.94 -10.53
N SER A 206 -7.23 -2.26 -10.46
CA SER A 206 -6.18 -3.17 -10.93
C SER A 206 -6.81 -4.13 -11.93
N PRO A 207 -6.58 -3.97 -13.25
CA PRO A 207 -7.13 -4.85 -14.27
C PRO A 207 -6.88 -6.34 -14.01
N ALA A 208 -7.61 -7.20 -14.67
CA ALA A 208 -7.38 -8.64 -14.62
C ALA A 208 -5.93 -8.97 -15.01
N ASN A 209 -5.38 -10.02 -14.41
CA ASN A 209 -4.08 -10.55 -14.83
C ASN A 209 -4.28 -11.47 -16.03
N ALA A 210 -3.96 -11.00 -17.24
CA ALA A 210 -4.09 -11.78 -18.47
C ALA A 210 -2.93 -12.77 -18.67
N THR A 211 -1.93 -12.81 -17.77
CA THR A 211 -0.74 -13.63 -17.92
C THR A 211 -0.86 -14.97 -17.17
N ALA A 212 0.00 -15.93 -17.56
CA ALA A 212 0.11 -17.23 -16.90
C ALA A 212 0.93 -17.21 -15.59
N LEU A 213 1.44 -16.05 -15.16
CA LEU A 213 2.25 -15.89 -13.95
C LEU A 213 1.50 -15.09 -12.89
N PRO A 214 1.65 -15.42 -11.60
CA PRO A 214 1.09 -14.61 -10.53
C PRO A 214 1.88 -13.28 -10.41
N ARG A 215 1.23 -12.23 -9.86
CA ARG A 215 1.89 -10.96 -9.55
C ARG A 215 1.67 -10.60 -8.08
N LEU A 216 2.75 -10.46 -7.35
CA LEU A 216 2.74 -9.99 -5.96
C LEU A 216 3.00 -8.49 -5.90
N SER A 217 2.15 -7.77 -5.19
CA SER A 217 2.34 -6.36 -4.85
C SER A 217 1.99 -6.12 -3.39
N PHE A 218 2.34 -4.95 -2.91
CA PHE A 218 2.16 -4.58 -1.52
C PHE A 218 1.70 -3.13 -1.39
N THR A 219 0.79 -2.85 -0.48
CA THR A 219 0.39 -1.50 -0.10
C THR A 219 0.69 -1.24 1.36
N ALA A 220 1.09 0.00 1.65
CA ALA A 220 1.19 0.52 3.01
C ALA A 220 0.53 1.90 3.06
N ARG A 221 -0.29 2.14 4.07
CA ARG A 221 -1.08 3.37 4.20
C ARG A 221 -0.63 4.15 5.41
N TYR A 222 -0.22 5.38 5.16
CA TYR A 222 0.37 6.28 6.15
C TYR A 222 -0.52 7.49 6.36
N ALA A 223 -0.56 7.96 7.59
CA ALA A 223 -1.37 9.12 7.96
C ALA A 223 -0.73 9.89 9.10
N ARG A 224 -1.25 11.07 9.37
CA ARG A 224 -0.94 11.80 10.60
C ARG A 224 -1.59 11.12 11.79
N PRO A 225 -0.94 11.09 12.97
CA PRO A 225 -1.48 10.42 14.15
C PRO A 225 -2.66 11.16 14.82
N ASP A 226 -2.98 12.38 14.39
CA ASP A 226 -4.13 13.17 14.84
C ASP A 226 -5.40 12.94 13.98
N LEU A 227 -5.37 12.01 13.02
CA LEU A 227 -6.59 11.57 12.36
C LEU A 227 -7.59 11.02 13.38
N SER A 228 -8.73 11.68 13.49
CA SER A 228 -9.75 11.36 14.52
C SER A 228 -10.48 10.03 14.27
N ARG A 229 -10.32 9.44 13.10
CA ARG A 229 -10.96 8.18 12.71
C ARG A 229 -10.14 7.47 11.64
N VAL A 230 -9.26 6.57 12.06
CA VAL A 230 -9.04 5.35 11.30
C VAL A 230 -10.11 4.40 11.76
N HIS A 231 -11.06 4.05 10.89
CA HIS A 231 -12.27 3.38 11.34
C HIS A 231 -11.98 2.07 12.05
N ASP A 232 -12.55 2.01 13.22
CA ASP A 232 -13.05 0.80 13.82
C ASP A 232 -14.24 0.28 13.00
N ARG A 233 -13.97 -0.26 11.82
CA ARG A 233 -14.97 -1.11 11.18
C ARG A 233 -15.11 -2.32 12.08
N ALA A 234 -16.34 -2.61 12.47
CA ALA A 234 -16.68 -3.85 13.17
C ALA A 234 -16.13 -5.10 12.44
N ASP A 235 -15.85 -4.97 11.14
CA ASP A 235 -15.33 -6.00 10.25
C ASP A 235 -13.80 -6.17 10.33
N PHE A 236 -13.06 -5.25 10.97
CA PHE A 236 -11.61 -5.35 11.19
C PHE A 236 -11.24 -5.06 12.64
N PRO A 237 -11.73 -5.90 13.59
CA PRO A 237 -11.30 -5.81 14.96
C PRO A 237 -9.84 -6.24 15.05
N GLY A 238 -8.93 -5.35 15.25
CA GLY A 238 -7.51 -5.68 15.34
C GLY A 238 -6.61 -4.78 14.53
N GLN A 239 -7.15 -3.76 13.90
CA GLN A 239 -6.37 -2.72 13.26
C GLN A 239 -5.50 -2.02 14.29
N GLY A 240 -4.20 -1.91 14.00
CA GLY A 240 -3.23 -1.27 14.87
C GLY A 240 -2.33 -0.33 14.10
N CYS A 241 -2.01 0.80 14.73
CA CYS A 241 -1.11 1.78 14.19
C CYS A 241 0.31 1.58 14.74
N VAL A 242 1.32 1.94 13.95
CA VAL A 242 2.72 2.02 14.39
C VAL A 242 3.27 3.38 13.98
N MET A 243 3.92 4.08 14.90
CA MET A 243 4.64 5.31 14.54
C MET A 243 5.85 4.96 13.68
N VAL A 244 6.01 5.65 12.55
CA VAL A 244 7.13 5.47 11.63
C VAL A 244 7.99 6.73 11.50
N SER A 245 7.50 7.87 11.97
CA SER A 245 8.24 9.14 12.12
C SER A 245 7.60 9.99 13.20
N GLY A 246 8.41 10.81 13.89
CA GLY A 246 7.93 11.78 14.89
C GLY A 246 7.31 11.16 16.14
N HIS A 247 6.25 11.78 16.62
CA HIS A 247 5.64 11.47 17.90
C HIS A 247 4.17 11.12 17.78
N GLN A 248 3.75 10.16 18.62
CA GLN A 248 2.33 9.84 18.80
C GLN A 248 1.58 11.06 19.33
N ARG A 249 0.39 11.30 18.81
CA ARG A 249 -0.55 12.31 19.31
C ARG A 249 -1.66 11.63 20.11
N GLU A 250 -2.29 12.39 20.99
CA GLU A 250 -3.50 11.93 21.65
C GLU A 250 -4.60 11.75 20.61
N SER A 251 -4.99 10.51 20.41
CA SER A 251 -6.03 10.08 19.45
C SER A 251 -6.67 8.83 20.02
N GLY A 252 -7.90 8.53 19.65
CA GLY A 252 -8.56 7.27 20.04
C GLY A 252 -7.97 6.01 19.39
N LEU A 253 -6.80 6.13 18.72
CA LEU A 253 -6.18 5.05 17.96
C LEU A 253 -5.35 4.12 18.86
N ARG A 254 -5.32 2.85 18.52
CA ARG A 254 -4.49 1.85 19.18
C ARG A 254 -3.13 1.75 18.51
N PHE A 255 -2.06 2.06 19.24
CA PHE A 255 -0.69 1.95 18.78
C PHE A 255 -0.03 0.67 19.29
N PHE A 256 0.80 0.06 18.46
CA PHE A 256 1.57 -1.13 18.73
C PHE A 256 3.07 -0.82 18.68
N THR A 257 3.82 -1.60 19.44
CA THR A 257 5.28 -1.61 19.34
C THR A 257 5.69 -2.35 18.05
N PRO A 258 6.64 -1.83 17.28
CA PRO A 258 7.18 -2.54 16.13
C PRO A 258 7.73 -3.92 16.48
N PRO A 259 7.64 -4.92 15.59
CA PRO A 259 8.28 -6.21 15.80
C PRO A 259 9.81 -6.07 15.79
N ASP A 260 10.46 -6.52 16.86
CA ASP A 260 11.91 -6.42 17.10
C ASP A 260 12.68 -7.71 16.77
N SER A 261 11.98 -8.82 16.59
CA SER A 261 12.53 -10.15 16.37
C SER A 261 12.22 -10.69 14.97
N GLY A 262 12.99 -11.70 14.56
CA GLY A 262 12.87 -12.35 13.26
C GLY A 262 13.76 -11.75 12.16
N PRO A 263 13.73 -12.35 10.94
CA PRO A 263 14.54 -11.88 9.82
C PRO A 263 14.13 -10.47 9.39
N GLY A 264 15.14 -9.63 9.10
CA GLY A 264 14.96 -8.29 8.59
C GLY A 264 15.56 -8.10 7.19
N LEU A 265 15.43 -6.90 6.63
CA LEU A 265 15.93 -6.56 5.28
C LEU A 265 17.46 -6.64 5.14
N ALA A 266 18.20 -6.43 6.22
CA ALA A 266 19.67 -6.42 6.18
C ALA A 266 20.28 -7.80 5.84
N GLY A 267 19.57 -8.88 6.07
CA GLY A 267 20.00 -10.25 5.74
C GLY A 267 19.70 -10.69 4.31
N LEU A 268 19.03 -9.86 3.51
CA LEU A 268 18.63 -10.17 2.14
C LEU A 268 19.56 -9.45 1.15
N SER A 269 20.70 -10.03 0.87
CA SER A 269 21.70 -9.49 -0.08
C SER A 269 21.86 -10.40 -1.30
#